data_8a7736039e0cb1ee401f972d1276c172
#
_entry.id   8a7736039e0cb1ee401f972d1276c172
#
_cell.length_a   1.000
_cell.length_b   1.000
_cell.length_c   1.000
_cell.angle_alpha   90.00
_cell.angle_beta   90.00
_cell.angle_gamma   90.00
#
_symmetry.space_group_name_H-M   'P 1'
#
loop_
_entity.id
_entity.type
_entity.pdbx_description
1 polymer ?
#
loop_
_entity_poly.entity_id
_entity_poly.type
_entity_poly.pdbx_seq_one_letter_code
_entity_poly.pdbx_strand_id
1 'polypeptide(L)'
;MARLHQRLGHPSSIIVKQVVNKGNLLLSHSSTSESVCEACQYAKSHQLPYPKSNSISHAPLEPIFSDVWGHARDSFGRKKYYASFIDDYSKFTWIYLLKYKSEVFCVFQEFQKLVERHFDRKILTVQSDWGGEYEKLNSFFRSIGIAHHVSCPHAHQQNGSAERKHRHIVEVGLSLLAHASMPFKYWDEAFITATIL
;
A
#
# COMPACT_ATOMS: atom_id res chain seq x y z
N MET A 1 4.81 7.40 39.42
CA MET A 1 4.41 7.52 38.00
C MET A 1 4.79 6.29 37.19
N ALA A 2 6.03 5.82 37.18
CA ALA A 2 6.48 4.65 36.37
C ALA A 2 5.70 3.36 36.66
N ARG A 3 5.45 3.00 37.92
CA ARG A 3 4.64 1.82 38.27
C ARG A 3 3.18 1.90 37.78
N LEU A 4 2.57 3.08 37.82
CA LEU A 4 1.22 3.28 37.28
C LEU A 4 1.19 3.15 35.76
N HIS A 5 2.17 3.73 35.08
CA HIS A 5 2.34 3.56 33.63
C HIS A 5 2.41 2.08 33.22
N GLN A 6 3.20 1.26 33.95
CA GLN A 6 3.30 -0.17 33.69
C GLN A 6 1.99 -0.92 33.99
N ARG A 7 1.34 -0.64 35.15
CA ARG A 7 0.09 -1.32 35.55
C ARG A 7 -1.11 -0.97 34.69
N LEU A 8 -1.12 0.20 34.07
CA LEU A 8 -2.18 0.66 33.15
C LEU A 8 -1.96 0.26 31.69
N GLY A 9 -0.99 -0.64 31.41
CA GLY A 9 -0.70 -1.09 30.03
C GLY A 9 0.04 -0.07 29.21
N HIS A 10 0.94 0.68 29.82
CA HIS A 10 1.85 1.62 29.16
C HIS A 10 1.17 2.78 28.41
N PRO A 11 0.13 3.45 28.96
CA PRO A 11 -0.49 4.60 28.30
C PRO A 11 0.44 5.81 28.30
N SER A 12 0.10 6.87 27.54
CA SER A 12 0.86 8.12 27.56
C SER A 12 0.89 8.75 28.96
N SER A 13 1.92 9.55 29.24
CA SER A 13 2.07 10.26 30.51
C SER A 13 0.87 11.18 30.83
N ILE A 14 0.22 11.71 29.79
CA ILE A 14 -0.99 12.53 29.91
C ILE A 14 -2.15 11.70 30.50
N ILE A 15 -2.37 10.51 29.96
CA ILE A 15 -3.42 9.59 30.45
C ILE A 15 -3.14 9.16 31.88
N VAL A 16 -1.88 8.84 32.21
CA VAL A 16 -1.50 8.50 33.59
C VAL A 16 -1.82 9.63 34.54
N LYS A 17 -1.46 10.89 34.19
CA LYS A 17 -1.80 12.09 34.98
C LYS A 17 -3.30 12.28 35.13
N GLN A 18 -4.09 12.04 34.08
CA GLN A 18 -5.55 12.13 34.15
C GLN A 18 -6.16 11.10 35.13
N VAL A 19 -5.65 9.85 35.09
CA VAL A 19 -6.10 8.80 36.01
C VAL A 19 -5.77 9.14 37.45
N VAL A 20 -4.58 9.65 37.73
CA VAL A 20 -4.16 10.10 39.06
C VAL A 20 -5.08 11.21 39.58
N ASN A 21 -5.33 12.23 38.76
CA ASN A 21 -6.15 13.36 39.14
C ASN A 21 -7.63 12.97 39.34
N LYS A 22 -8.20 12.19 38.44
CA LYS A 22 -9.60 11.74 38.57
C LYS A 22 -9.81 10.74 39.71
N GLY A 23 -8.81 9.92 39.99
CA GLY A 23 -8.87 8.91 41.06
C GLY A 23 -8.41 9.42 42.40
N ASN A 24 -8.07 10.71 42.58
CA ASN A 24 -7.51 11.29 43.81
C ASN A 24 -6.40 10.42 44.42
N LEU A 25 -5.55 9.84 43.57
CA LEU A 25 -4.47 8.96 43.99
C LEU A 25 -3.32 9.76 44.61
N LEU A 26 -3.05 9.51 45.88
CA LEU A 26 -1.89 10.11 46.59
C LEU A 26 -0.61 9.48 46.00
N LEU A 27 0.15 10.27 45.28
CA LEU A 27 1.50 9.89 44.85
C LEU A 27 2.47 10.32 45.95
N SER A 28 3.20 9.37 46.53
CA SER A 28 4.35 9.71 47.35
C SER A 28 5.34 10.51 46.48
N HIS A 29 5.82 11.63 47.01
CA HIS A 29 6.79 12.50 46.37
C HIS A 29 8.10 11.73 46.06
N SER A 30 8.17 11.13 44.90
CA SER A 30 9.43 10.63 44.36
C SER A 30 9.59 11.15 42.95
N SER A 31 10.60 12.00 42.83
CA SER A 31 11.29 12.51 41.63
C SER A 31 10.50 12.46 40.31
N THR A 32 10.20 13.61 39.79
CA THR A 32 9.68 13.93 38.45
C THR A 32 10.69 13.63 37.32
N SER A 33 11.60 12.68 37.48
CA SER A 33 12.40 12.21 36.37
C SER A 33 11.47 11.41 35.45
N GLU A 34 11.18 11.91 34.28
CA GLU A 34 10.56 11.17 33.20
C GLU A 34 11.51 10.04 32.79
N SER A 35 11.49 8.94 33.54
CA SER A 35 12.27 7.77 33.19
C SER A 35 11.64 7.19 31.90
N VAL A 36 12.46 7.17 30.88
CA VAL A 36 12.10 6.53 29.60
C VAL A 36 11.81 5.06 29.86
N CYS A 37 10.62 4.59 29.48
CA CYS A 37 10.23 3.20 29.65
C CYS A 37 10.82 2.35 28.51
N GLU A 38 11.76 1.46 28.83
CA GLU A 38 12.37 0.57 27.84
C GLU A 38 11.34 -0.28 27.10
N ALA A 39 10.36 -0.85 27.80
CA ALA A 39 9.30 -1.63 27.16
C ALA A 39 8.51 -0.79 26.13
N CYS A 40 8.26 0.51 26.43
CA CYS A 40 7.65 1.41 25.46
C CYS A 40 8.56 1.69 24.25
N GLN A 41 9.86 1.75 24.46
CA GLN A 41 10.80 1.98 23.37
C GLN A 41 10.87 0.77 22.43
N TYR A 42 10.88 -0.43 22.97
CA TYR A 42 10.85 -1.65 22.16
C TYR A 42 9.50 -1.86 21.44
N ALA A 43 8.40 -1.57 22.11
CA ALA A 43 7.06 -1.85 21.57
C ALA A 43 6.49 -0.71 20.69
N LYS A 44 6.91 0.53 20.92
CA LYS A 44 6.39 1.72 20.22
C LYS A 44 7.48 2.34 19.34
N SER A 45 8.00 1.54 18.40
CA SER A 45 8.92 2.06 17.41
C SER A 45 8.22 3.16 16.58
N HIS A 46 8.81 4.34 16.53
CA HIS A 46 8.38 5.41 15.64
C HIS A 46 9.15 5.28 14.33
N GLN A 47 8.42 5.28 13.24
CA GLN A 47 9.03 5.33 11.92
C GLN A 47 9.72 6.69 11.75
N LEU A 48 10.99 6.68 11.40
CA LEU A 48 11.72 7.93 11.11
C LEU A 48 11.10 8.61 9.89
N PRO A 49 11.02 9.95 9.87
CA PRO A 49 10.53 10.66 8.71
C PRO A 49 11.46 10.38 7.51
N TYR A 50 10.87 9.90 6.40
CA TYR A 50 11.59 9.73 5.15
C TYR A 50 11.65 11.06 4.41
N PRO A 51 12.78 11.41 3.80
CA PRO A 51 12.82 12.52 2.88
C PRO A 51 11.89 12.25 1.70
N LYS A 52 11.19 13.28 1.24
CA LYS A 52 10.37 13.15 0.02
C LYS A 52 11.29 12.76 -1.14
N SER A 53 10.84 11.80 -1.97
CA SER A 53 11.53 11.49 -3.21
C SER A 53 11.54 12.72 -4.11
N ASN A 54 12.72 13.06 -4.61
CA ASN A 54 12.89 14.11 -5.62
C ASN A 54 12.86 13.55 -7.05
N SER A 55 12.55 12.24 -7.21
CA SER A 55 12.42 11.65 -8.54
C SER A 55 11.16 12.19 -9.21
N ILE A 56 11.35 12.82 -10.35
CA ILE A 56 10.28 13.36 -11.20
C ILE A 56 10.33 12.56 -12.50
N SER A 57 9.21 11.99 -12.89
CA SER A 57 9.06 11.34 -14.18
C SER A 57 8.94 12.39 -15.28
N HIS A 58 9.75 12.29 -16.32
CA HIS A 58 9.78 13.27 -17.40
C HIS A 58 8.97 12.83 -18.62
N ALA A 59 8.64 11.56 -18.71
CA ALA A 59 7.89 11.00 -19.84
C ALA A 59 7.07 9.76 -19.40
N PRO A 60 6.04 9.37 -20.19
CA PRO A 60 5.31 8.14 -19.96
C PRO A 60 6.22 6.91 -19.94
N LEU A 61 5.89 5.92 -19.15
CA LEU A 61 6.54 4.60 -19.01
C LEU A 61 7.96 4.64 -18.40
N GLU A 62 8.39 5.76 -17.83
CA GLU A 62 9.69 5.83 -17.12
C GLU A 62 9.68 5.00 -15.84
N PRO A 63 8.84 5.26 -14.81
CA PRO A 63 8.48 4.26 -13.83
C PRO A 63 7.01 3.87 -13.95
N ILE A 64 6.77 2.58 -13.97
CA ILE A 64 5.46 1.96 -13.77
C ILE A 64 5.42 1.39 -12.35
N PHE A 65 4.48 1.87 -11.53
CA PHE A 65 4.19 1.23 -10.25
C PHE A 65 3.24 0.06 -10.46
N SER A 66 3.53 -1.05 -9.82
CA SER A 66 2.70 -2.26 -9.90
C SER A 66 2.38 -2.80 -8.52
N ASP A 67 1.14 -3.25 -8.38
CA ASP A 67 0.66 -3.88 -7.15
C ASP A 67 -0.40 -4.94 -7.49
N VAL A 68 -0.49 -5.98 -6.66
CA VAL A 68 -1.48 -7.05 -6.81
C VAL A 68 -2.35 -7.12 -5.56
N TRP A 69 -3.56 -6.61 -5.71
CA TRP A 69 -4.55 -6.64 -4.65
C TRP A 69 -5.34 -7.95 -4.60
N GLY A 70 -5.71 -8.35 -3.42
CA GLY A 70 -6.57 -9.49 -3.10
C GLY A 70 -5.92 -10.35 -2.02
N HIS A 71 -6.60 -11.27 -1.53
CA HIS A 71 -7.69 -12.13 -1.96
C HIS A 71 -9.07 -11.52 -1.61
N ALA A 72 -9.91 -11.29 -2.61
CA ALA A 72 -11.30 -10.91 -2.44
C ALA A 72 -12.23 -12.14 -2.50
N ARG A 73 -13.49 -11.95 -2.12
CA ARG A 73 -14.54 -12.93 -2.44
C ARG A 73 -14.70 -13.05 -3.96
N ASP A 74 -15.08 -14.24 -4.44
CA ASP A 74 -15.34 -14.44 -5.85
C ASP A 74 -16.31 -13.39 -6.40
N SER A 75 -15.88 -12.70 -7.44
CA SER A 75 -16.76 -11.80 -8.18
C SER A 75 -17.75 -12.60 -9.04
N PHE A 76 -18.68 -11.90 -9.65
CA PHE A 76 -19.55 -12.49 -10.66
C PHE A 76 -18.74 -13.11 -11.81
N GLY A 77 -17.64 -12.48 -12.22
CA GLY A 77 -16.66 -12.98 -13.19
C GLY A 77 -15.67 -14.00 -12.64
N ARG A 78 -15.88 -14.54 -11.41
CA ARG A 78 -14.97 -15.49 -10.72
C ARG A 78 -13.54 -14.98 -10.56
N LYS A 79 -13.40 -13.68 -10.38
CA LYS A 79 -12.12 -13.02 -10.09
C LYS A 79 -11.94 -12.88 -8.58
N LYS A 80 -10.67 -12.94 -8.12
CA LYS A 80 -10.30 -12.83 -6.69
C LYS A 80 -9.23 -11.79 -6.44
N TYR A 81 -8.54 -11.37 -7.48
CA TYR A 81 -7.44 -10.43 -7.43
C TYR A 81 -7.54 -9.44 -8.58
N TYR A 82 -6.80 -8.37 -8.50
CA TYR A 82 -6.45 -7.58 -9.67
C TYR A 82 -4.99 -7.13 -9.59
N ALA A 83 -4.35 -7.01 -10.74
CA ALA A 83 -3.08 -6.31 -10.89
C ALA A 83 -3.35 -4.88 -11.35
N SER A 84 -2.67 -3.92 -10.76
CA SER A 84 -2.67 -2.53 -11.21
C SER A 84 -1.30 -2.16 -11.75
N PHE A 85 -1.28 -1.41 -12.84
CA PHE A 85 -0.10 -0.78 -13.41
C PHE A 85 -0.36 0.71 -13.52
N ILE A 86 0.46 1.52 -12.87
CA ILE A 86 0.26 2.97 -12.75
C ILE A 86 1.47 3.66 -13.37
N ASP A 87 1.23 4.45 -14.40
CA ASP A 87 2.26 5.30 -14.97
C ASP A 87 2.49 6.53 -14.08
N ASP A 88 3.72 6.72 -13.62
CA ASP A 88 4.02 7.83 -12.71
C ASP A 88 3.94 9.20 -13.38
N TYR A 89 4.16 9.28 -14.67
CA TYR A 89 4.07 10.54 -15.42
C TYR A 89 2.63 11.02 -15.56
N SER A 90 1.77 10.19 -16.16
CA SER A 90 0.38 10.55 -16.45
C SER A 90 -0.57 10.27 -15.29
N LYS A 91 -0.14 9.46 -14.29
CA LYS A 91 -0.98 8.89 -13.23
C LYS A 91 -2.11 7.99 -13.74
N PHE A 92 -2.10 7.69 -15.03
CA PHE A 92 -3.05 6.74 -15.60
C PHE A 92 -2.84 5.34 -15.03
N THR A 93 -3.94 4.62 -14.84
CA THR A 93 -3.93 3.31 -14.19
C THR A 93 -4.61 2.29 -15.07
N TRP A 94 -3.92 1.22 -15.35
CA TRP A 94 -4.49 0.01 -15.96
C TRP A 94 -4.77 -1.00 -14.86
N ILE A 95 -5.94 -1.63 -14.91
CA ILE A 95 -6.35 -2.69 -13.99
C ILE A 95 -6.66 -3.95 -14.78
N TYR A 96 -6.15 -5.08 -14.30
CA TYR A 96 -6.35 -6.40 -14.88
C TYR A 96 -6.89 -7.35 -13.82
N LEU A 97 -8.08 -7.88 -14.07
CA LEU A 97 -8.75 -8.81 -13.15
C LEU A 97 -8.15 -10.20 -13.26
N LEU A 98 -7.79 -10.79 -12.12
CA LEU A 98 -7.11 -12.07 -12.04
C LEU A 98 -7.94 -13.07 -11.23
N LYS A 99 -7.90 -14.34 -11.65
CA LYS A 99 -8.40 -15.46 -10.86
C LYS A 99 -7.33 -15.96 -9.88
N TYR A 100 -6.08 -15.96 -10.31
CA TYR A 100 -4.91 -16.38 -9.53
C TYR A 100 -3.80 -15.32 -9.62
N LYS A 101 -3.04 -15.13 -8.54
CA LYS A 101 -1.88 -14.23 -8.53
C LYS A 101 -0.81 -14.62 -9.57
N SER A 102 -0.70 -15.91 -9.90
CA SER A 102 0.25 -16.41 -10.90
C SER A 102 -0.02 -15.90 -12.33
N GLU A 103 -1.20 -15.35 -12.60
CA GLU A 103 -1.54 -14.78 -13.91
C GLU A 103 -0.84 -13.43 -14.16
N VAL A 104 -0.28 -12.79 -13.12
CA VAL A 104 0.40 -11.48 -13.23
C VAL A 104 1.47 -11.48 -14.30
N PHE A 105 2.20 -12.57 -14.45
CA PHE A 105 3.24 -12.69 -15.47
C PHE A 105 2.69 -12.52 -16.90
N CYS A 106 1.63 -13.25 -17.25
CA CYS A 106 1.01 -13.17 -18.57
C CYS A 106 0.39 -11.79 -18.80
N VAL A 107 -0.31 -11.29 -17.80
CA VAL A 107 -0.96 -9.99 -17.84
C VAL A 107 0.05 -8.85 -18.00
N PHE A 108 1.21 -8.91 -17.34
CA PHE A 108 2.26 -7.93 -17.55
C PHE A 108 2.79 -7.94 -18.98
N GLN A 109 2.97 -9.11 -19.58
CA GLN A 109 3.41 -9.20 -20.98
C GLN A 109 2.39 -8.59 -21.96
N GLU A 110 1.10 -8.78 -21.72
CA GLU A 110 0.04 -8.14 -22.51
C GLU A 110 0.05 -6.62 -22.32
N PHE A 111 0.12 -6.16 -21.06
CA PHE A 111 0.23 -4.75 -20.71
C PHE A 111 1.44 -4.10 -21.40
N GLN A 112 2.62 -4.70 -21.27
CA GLN A 112 3.84 -4.18 -21.90
C GLN A 112 3.68 -3.98 -23.40
N LYS A 113 3.21 -5.00 -24.11
CA LYS A 113 3.00 -4.92 -25.57
C LYS A 113 2.01 -3.83 -25.94
N LEU A 114 0.94 -3.68 -25.16
CA LEU A 114 -0.08 -2.67 -25.38
C LEU A 114 0.49 -1.26 -25.23
N VAL A 115 1.11 -0.97 -24.07
CA VAL A 115 1.54 0.39 -23.75
C VAL A 115 2.78 0.81 -24.58
N GLU A 116 3.73 -0.08 -24.78
CA GLU A 116 4.90 0.21 -25.61
C GLU A 116 4.52 0.52 -27.07
N ARG A 117 3.51 -0.19 -27.59
CA ARG A 117 2.98 0.09 -28.93
C ARG A 117 2.16 1.38 -28.99
N HIS A 118 1.37 1.65 -27.92
CA HIS A 118 0.52 2.85 -27.87
C HIS A 118 1.32 4.13 -27.76
N PHE A 119 2.37 4.13 -26.92
CA PHE A 119 3.19 5.31 -26.65
C PHE A 119 4.46 5.39 -27.54
N ASP A 120 4.72 4.38 -28.36
CA ASP A 120 5.96 4.22 -29.14
C ASP A 120 7.21 4.40 -28.26
N ARG A 121 7.17 3.84 -27.04
CA ARG A 121 8.20 3.94 -26.02
C ARG A 121 8.34 2.63 -25.26
N LYS A 122 9.53 2.37 -24.73
CA LYS A 122 9.79 1.23 -23.86
C LYS A 122 9.53 1.56 -22.41
N ILE A 123 9.05 0.57 -21.65
CA ILE A 123 9.03 0.66 -20.19
C ILE A 123 10.49 0.61 -19.73
N LEU A 124 10.91 1.64 -18.96
CA LEU A 124 12.27 1.70 -18.44
C LEU A 124 12.39 1.02 -17.08
N THR A 125 11.41 1.25 -16.22
CA THR A 125 11.47 0.80 -14.81
C THR A 125 10.10 0.32 -14.36
N VAL A 126 10.10 -0.78 -13.62
CA VAL A 126 8.91 -1.24 -12.87
C VAL A 126 9.24 -1.21 -11.39
N GLN A 127 8.36 -0.65 -10.59
CA GLN A 127 8.45 -0.65 -9.14
C GLN A 127 7.29 -1.46 -8.54
N SER A 128 7.61 -2.43 -7.70
CA SER A 128 6.61 -3.26 -7.00
C SER A 128 7.01 -3.51 -5.56
N ASP A 129 6.13 -4.14 -4.81
CA ASP A 129 6.50 -4.78 -3.56
C ASP A 129 7.29 -6.08 -3.78
N TRP A 130 7.73 -6.73 -2.69
CA TRP A 130 8.44 -8.02 -2.73
C TRP A 130 7.45 -9.21 -2.77
N GLY A 131 6.39 -9.14 -3.56
CA GLY A 131 5.45 -10.25 -3.71
C GLY A 131 6.06 -11.42 -4.49
N GLY A 132 5.82 -12.65 -4.06
CA GLY A 132 6.31 -13.86 -4.74
C GLY A 132 5.83 -14.01 -6.19
N GLU A 133 4.73 -13.34 -6.55
CA GLU A 133 4.21 -13.23 -7.91
C GLU A 133 5.18 -12.52 -8.87
N TYR A 134 6.05 -11.63 -8.35
CA TYR A 134 7.04 -10.89 -9.13
C TYR A 134 8.36 -11.65 -9.36
N GLU A 135 8.57 -12.78 -8.72
CA GLU A 135 9.80 -13.56 -8.85
C GLU A 135 10.09 -13.97 -10.32
N LYS A 136 9.06 -14.49 -11.01
CA LYS A 136 9.15 -14.84 -12.43
C LYS A 136 9.32 -13.61 -13.32
N LEU A 137 8.67 -12.51 -12.96
CA LEU A 137 8.77 -11.23 -13.66
C LEU A 137 10.17 -10.65 -13.57
N ASN A 138 10.87 -10.79 -12.45
CA ASN A 138 12.23 -10.26 -12.29
C ASN A 138 13.21 -10.82 -13.34
N SER A 139 13.15 -12.12 -13.61
CA SER A 139 13.96 -12.75 -14.67
C SER A 139 13.56 -12.24 -16.04
N PHE A 140 12.28 -12.07 -16.30
CA PHE A 140 11.76 -11.54 -17.55
C PHE A 140 12.18 -10.07 -17.74
N PHE A 141 12.02 -9.22 -16.73
CA PHE A 141 12.46 -7.83 -16.78
C PHE A 141 13.92 -7.67 -17.19
N ARG A 142 14.80 -8.47 -16.54
CA ARG A 142 16.22 -8.50 -16.90
C ARG A 142 16.48 -8.89 -18.36
N SER A 143 15.70 -9.85 -18.88
CA SER A 143 15.88 -10.33 -20.26
C SER A 143 15.49 -9.30 -21.32
N ILE A 144 14.61 -8.35 -21.00
CA ILE A 144 14.11 -7.32 -21.90
C ILE A 144 14.63 -5.91 -21.56
N GLY A 145 15.52 -5.79 -20.56
CA GLY A 145 16.17 -4.54 -20.18
C GLY A 145 15.32 -3.58 -19.34
N ILE A 146 14.28 -4.08 -18.65
CA ILE A 146 13.51 -3.29 -17.68
C ILE A 146 14.20 -3.36 -16.32
N ALA A 147 14.46 -2.20 -15.71
CA ALA A 147 14.94 -2.13 -14.33
C ALA A 147 13.80 -2.43 -13.35
N HIS A 148 13.99 -3.41 -12.47
CA HIS A 148 13.00 -3.74 -11.43
C HIS A 148 13.44 -3.18 -10.09
N HIS A 149 12.68 -2.22 -9.56
CA HIS A 149 12.85 -1.65 -8.24
C HIS A 149 11.84 -2.30 -7.30
N VAL A 150 12.34 -2.84 -6.22
CA VAL A 150 11.51 -3.48 -5.20
C VAL A 150 11.56 -2.65 -3.94
N SER A 151 10.39 -2.39 -3.37
CA SER A 151 10.29 -1.67 -2.09
C SER A 151 10.99 -2.46 -0.99
N CYS A 152 11.76 -1.77 -0.15
CA CYS A 152 12.40 -2.41 1.00
C CYS A 152 11.33 -3.02 1.92
N PRO A 153 11.62 -4.18 2.55
CA PRO A 153 10.74 -4.74 3.56
C PRO A 153 10.39 -3.69 4.62
N HIS A 154 9.13 -3.58 4.97
CA HIS A 154 8.60 -2.60 5.93
C HIS A 154 8.66 -1.12 5.50
N ALA A 155 9.08 -0.80 4.29
CA ALA A 155 9.09 0.54 3.72
C ALA A 155 7.92 0.75 2.74
N HIS A 156 6.69 0.56 3.21
CA HIS A 156 5.46 0.68 2.39
C HIS A 156 5.37 2.02 1.65
N GLN A 157 5.96 3.10 2.20
CA GLN A 157 5.95 4.41 1.57
C GLN A 157 6.64 4.44 0.20
N GLN A 158 7.57 3.52 -0.08
CA GLN A 158 8.22 3.44 -1.38
C GLN A 158 7.26 3.01 -2.50
N ASN A 159 6.18 2.29 -2.17
CA ASN A 159 5.09 1.96 -3.11
C ASN A 159 3.82 2.79 -2.85
N GLY A 160 3.96 3.93 -2.16
CA GLY A 160 2.83 4.76 -1.73
C GLY A 160 1.95 5.30 -2.87
N SER A 161 2.44 5.36 -4.10
CA SER A 161 1.63 5.71 -5.27
C SER A 161 0.64 4.60 -5.60
N ALA A 162 1.07 3.34 -5.61
CA ALA A 162 0.21 2.19 -5.82
C ALA A 162 -0.80 2.03 -4.68
N GLU A 163 -0.36 2.15 -3.43
CA GLU A 163 -1.24 2.05 -2.26
C GLU A 163 -2.35 3.12 -2.25
N ARG A 164 -2.01 4.38 -2.57
CA ARG A 164 -3.00 5.46 -2.64
C ARG A 164 -4.01 5.23 -3.77
N LYS A 165 -3.54 4.82 -4.94
CA LYS A 165 -4.43 4.52 -6.07
C LYS A 165 -5.32 3.32 -5.78
N HIS A 166 -4.76 2.28 -5.15
CA HIS A 166 -5.53 1.13 -4.68
C HIS A 166 -6.65 1.58 -3.72
N ARG A 167 -6.33 2.38 -2.69
CA ARG A 167 -7.34 2.92 -1.77
C ARG A 167 -8.43 3.68 -2.51
N HIS A 168 -8.05 4.56 -3.43
CA HIS A 168 -9.00 5.31 -4.25
C HIS A 168 -9.93 4.39 -5.06
N ILE A 169 -9.39 3.39 -5.75
CA ILE A 169 -10.18 2.42 -6.51
C ILE A 169 -11.20 1.70 -5.62
N VAL A 170 -10.76 1.24 -4.45
CA VAL A 170 -11.63 0.53 -3.50
C VAL A 170 -12.72 1.46 -2.96
N GLU A 171 -12.37 2.65 -2.51
CA GLU A 171 -13.33 3.62 -1.96
C GLU A 171 -14.39 4.04 -3.00
N VAL A 172 -13.97 4.38 -4.21
CA VAL A 172 -14.88 4.75 -5.30
C VAL A 172 -15.71 3.55 -5.73
N GLY A 173 -15.10 2.39 -5.94
CA GLY A 173 -15.81 1.18 -6.36
C GLY A 173 -16.87 0.73 -5.35
N LEU A 174 -16.57 0.76 -4.05
CA LEU A 174 -17.54 0.49 -3.01
C LEU A 174 -18.67 1.51 -2.98
N SER A 175 -18.35 2.80 -3.20
CA SER A 175 -19.36 3.86 -3.29
C SER A 175 -20.29 3.66 -4.47
N LEU A 176 -19.77 3.26 -5.63
CA LEU A 176 -20.57 2.93 -6.82
C LEU A 176 -21.52 1.75 -6.55
N LEU A 177 -21.03 0.68 -5.93
CA LEU A 177 -21.87 -0.47 -5.56
C LEU A 177 -22.98 -0.08 -4.58
N ALA A 178 -22.64 0.71 -3.56
CA ALA A 178 -23.60 1.19 -2.56
C ALA A 178 -24.66 2.08 -3.19
N HIS A 179 -24.26 3.04 -4.03
CA HIS A 179 -25.17 3.95 -4.73
C HIS A 179 -26.13 3.21 -5.67
N ALA A 180 -25.63 2.21 -6.38
CA ALA A 180 -26.42 1.39 -7.30
C ALA A 180 -27.21 0.26 -6.58
N SER A 181 -27.11 0.15 -5.25
CA SER A 181 -27.66 -0.97 -4.47
C SER A 181 -27.26 -2.35 -5.01
N MET A 182 -26.05 -2.44 -5.55
CA MET A 182 -25.51 -3.68 -6.11
C MET A 182 -24.76 -4.50 -5.06
N PRO A 183 -24.90 -5.83 -5.07
CA PRO A 183 -24.16 -6.68 -4.14
C PRO A 183 -22.66 -6.72 -4.45
N PHE A 184 -21.85 -6.93 -3.41
CA PHE A 184 -20.38 -6.93 -3.49
C PHE A 184 -19.79 -7.88 -4.56
N LYS A 185 -20.50 -8.92 -4.97
CA LYS A 185 -20.04 -9.82 -6.03
C LYS A 185 -19.76 -9.14 -7.39
N TYR A 186 -20.19 -7.89 -7.57
CA TYR A 186 -19.89 -7.07 -8.75
C TYR A 186 -18.74 -6.08 -8.53
N TRP A 187 -17.88 -6.38 -7.54
CA TRP A 187 -16.74 -5.52 -7.21
C TRP A 187 -15.77 -5.35 -8.38
N ASP A 188 -15.60 -6.38 -9.19
CA ASP A 188 -14.73 -6.38 -10.37
C ASP A 188 -15.14 -5.30 -11.38
N GLU A 189 -16.41 -5.21 -11.74
CA GLU A 189 -16.94 -4.18 -12.63
C GLU A 189 -16.87 -2.79 -12.02
N ALA A 190 -17.21 -2.68 -10.73
CA ALA A 190 -17.15 -1.40 -10.01
C ALA A 190 -15.72 -0.87 -9.91
N PHE A 191 -14.72 -1.74 -9.69
CA PHE A 191 -13.32 -1.34 -9.58
C PHE A 191 -12.72 -0.95 -10.93
N ILE A 192 -13.09 -1.63 -12.02
CA ILE A 192 -12.74 -1.18 -13.39
C ILE A 192 -13.32 0.21 -13.64
N THR A 193 -14.59 0.43 -13.33
CA THR A 193 -15.24 1.74 -13.49
C THR A 193 -14.55 2.81 -12.67
N ALA A 194 -14.16 2.51 -11.44
CA ALA A 194 -13.45 3.44 -10.55
C ALA A 194 -12.05 3.83 -11.05
N THR A 195 -11.44 3.09 -11.96
CA THR A 195 -10.14 3.48 -12.55
C THR A 195 -10.26 4.51 -13.66
N ILE A 196 -11.45 4.65 -14.25
CA ILE A 196 -11.73 5.56 -15.37
C ILE A 196 -12.20 6.92 -14.84
N LEU A 197 -12.77 6.92 -13.62
CA LEU A 197 -13.23 8.13 -12.94
C LEU A 197 -12.10 8.83 -12.18
#